data_d5a9a563d777d70acb8b6d0a26fcc8bf
#
_entry.id   d5a9a563d777d70acb8b6d0a26fcc8bf
#
_cell.length_a   1.000
_cell.length_b   1.000
_cell.length_c   1.000
_cell.angle_alpha   90.00
_cell.angle_beta   90.00
_cell.angle_gamma   90.00
#
_symmetry.space_group_name_H-M   'P 1'
#
loop_
_entity.id
_entity.type
_entity.pdbx_description
1 polymer ?
#
loop_
_entity_poly.entity_id
_entity_poly.type
_entity_poly.pdbx_seq_one_letter_code
_entity_poly.pdbx_strand_id
1 'polypeptide(L)'
;MAHPNVERLQAFLDAYAAGDRDALGRSLADDAVWHIGGTHRLSGDYRGRQAILDYFDTVGRETGNSLKLEPLELLANDRRGAAFLRVTGERPGRTLDVTMAEAFVFGADGAIQEFWAHATDQGAIDRFWE
;
A
#
# COMPACT_ATOMS: atom_id res chain seq x y z
N MET A 1 20.24 -12.02 -8.78
CA MET A 1 19.07 -12.54 -8.04
C MET A 1 18.44 -11.44 -7.20
N ALA A 2 17.12 -11.40 -7.17
CA ALA A 2 16.43 -10.42 -6.33
C ALA A 2 16.59 -10.80 -4.86
N HIS A 3 16.69 -9.80 -4.00
CA HIS A 3 16.66 -10.00 -2.56
C HIS A 3 15.30 -10.63 -2.15
N PRO A 4 15.25 -11.55 -1.17
CA PRO A 4 13.99 -12.17 -0.75
C PRO A 4 12.89 -11.16 -0.39
N ASN A 5 13.25 -10.00 0.16
CA ASN A 5 12.25 -8.97 0.48
C ASN A 5 11.69 -8.28 -0.77
N VAL A 6 12.39 -8.28 -1.91
CA VAL A 6 11.80 -7.85 -3.18
C VAL A 6 10.69 -8.82 -3.57
N GLU A 7 10.92 -10.12 -3.42
CA GLU A 7 9.90 -11.13 -3.72
C GLU A 7 8.70 -11.00 -2.79
N ARG A 8 8.93 -10.65 -1.52
CA ARG A 8 7.85 -10.41 -0.56
C ARG A 8 7.02 -9.18 -0.92
N LEU A 9 7.67 -8.11 -1.40
CA LEU A 9 6.95 -6.92 -1.90
C LEU A 9 6.10 -7.28 -3.11
N GLN A 10 6.66 -8.05 -4.05
CA GLN A 10 5.90 -8.48 -5.23
C GLN A 10 4.69 -9.34 -4.81
N ALA A 11 4.89 -10.27 -3.89
CA ALA A 11 3.81 -11.12 -3.39
C ALA A 11 2.71 -10.28 -2.71
N PHE A 12 3.10 -9.25 -1.95
CA PHE A 12 2.14 -8.34 -1.33
C PHE A 12 1.32 -7.60 -2.38
N LEU A 13 1.97 -7.07 -3.42
CA LEU A 13 1.28 -6.36 -4.49
C LEU A 13 0.38 -7.30 -5.29
N ASP A 14 0.81 -8.54 -5.52
CA ASP A 14 0.00 -9.55 -6.21
C ASP A 14 -1.24 -9.89 -5.39
N ALA A 15 -1.09 -10.04 -4.07
CA ALA A 15 -2.21 -10.30 -3.17
C ALA A 15 -3.20 -9.13 -3.16
N TYR A 16 -2.68 -7.90 -3.18
CA TYR A 16 -3.52 -6.71 -3.26
C TYR A 16 -4.32 -6.71 -4.57
N ALA A 17 -3.68 -6.98 -5.69
CA ALA A 17 -4.33 -7.01 -7.01
C ALA A 17 -5.40 -8.11 -7.07
N ALA A 18 -5.16 -9.24 -6.41
CA ALA A 18 -6.10 -10.36 -6.39
C ALA A 18 -7.24 -10.19 -5.38
N GLY A 19 -7.17 -9.18 -4.51
CA GLY A 19 -8.13 -9.02 -3.42
C GLY A 19 -8.04 -10.15 -2.39
N ASP A 20 -6.87 -10.75 -2.25
CA ASP A 20 -6.64 -11.90 -1.35
C ASP A 20 -6.31 -11.39 0.06
N ARG A 21 -7.36 -11.19 0.86
CA ARG A 21 -7.25 -10.65 2.20
C ARG A 21 -6.38 -11.52 3.13
N ASP A 22 -6.48 -12.84 2.99
CA ASP A 22 -5.68 -13.75 3.81
C ASP A 22 -4.19 -13.65 3.48
N ALA A 23 -3.85 -13.58 2.20
CA ALA A 23 -2.45 -13.39 1.77
C ALA A 23 -1.90 -12.04 2.21
N LEU A 24 -2.71 -10.97 2.12
CA LEU A 24 -2.33 -9.65 2.63
C LEU A 24 -2.06 -9.72 4.13
N GLY A 25 -2.92 -10.37 4.89
CA GLY A 25 -2.74 -10.54 6.33
C GLY A 25 -1.47 -11.28 6.69
N ARG A 26 -1.13 -12.32 5.94
CA ARG A 26 0.11 -13.08 6.15
C ARG A 26 1.36 -12.26 5.87
N SER A 27 1.26 -11.24 5.02
CA SER A 27 2.39 -10.35 4.69
C SER A 27 2.69 -9.34 5.79
N LEU A 28 1.76 -9.12 6.70
CA LEU A 28 1.84 -8.07 7.73
C LEU A 28 2.19 -8.65 9.10
N ALA A 29 3.05 -7.94 9.85
CA ALA A 29 3.24 -8.24 11.27
C ALA A 29 1.96 -7.93 12.04
N ASP A 30 1.74 -8.61 13.17
CA ASP A 30 0.56 -8.39 14.00
C ASP A 30 0.39 -6.93 14.43
N ASP A 31 1.51 -6.27 14.73
CA ASP A 31 1.57 -4.91 15.22
C ASP A 31 2.03 -3.91 14.16
N ALA A 32 1.89 -4.26 12.88
CA ALA A 32 2.28 -3.37 11.77
C ALA A 32 1.57 -2.02 11.85
N VAL A 33 2.24 -0.97 11.35
CA VAL A 33 1.68 0.38 11.30
C VAL A 33 1.72 0.89 9.87
N TRP A 34 0.59 1.42 9.41
CA TRP A 34 0.40 1.96 8.06
C TRP A 34 0.15 3.45 8.17
N HIS A 35 1.05 4.26 7.63
CA HIS A 35 0.94 5.73 7.67
C HIS A 35 0.40 6.23 6.34
N ILE A 36 -0.81 6.76 6.35
CA ILE A 36 -1.44 7.35 5.17
C ILE A 36 -1.40 8.86 5.33
N GLY A 37 -0.60 9.51 4.49
CA GLY A 37 -0.38 10.95 4.53
C GLY A 37 -1.52 11.76 3.93
N GLY A 38 -1.29 13.07 3.82
CA GLY A 38 -2.24 14.01 3.25
C GLY A 38 -3.28 14.50 4.25
N THR A 39 -4.31 15.13 3.71
CA THR A 39 -5.37 15.78 4.50
C THR A 39 -6.75 15.35 3.99
N HIS A 40 -6.94 14.07 3.74
CA HIS A 40 -8.20 13.52 3.28
C HIS A 40 -8.84 12.60 4.33
N ARG A 41 -10.03 12.07 4.04
CA ARG A 41 -10.80 11.26 4.98
C ARG A 41 -10.08 10.02 5.48
N LEU A 42 -9.19 9.46 4.65
CA LEU A 42 -8.49 8.23 4.98
C LEU A 42 -7.09 8.48 5.54
N SER A 43 -6.66 9.75 5.65
CA SER A 43 -5.36 10.10 6.25
C SER A 43 -5.29 9.68 7.71
N GLY A 44 -4.11 9.25 8.14
CA GLY A 44 -3.86 8.87 9.53
C GLY A 44 -3.00 7.63 9.64
N ASP A 45 -2.84 7.15 10.86
CA ASP A 45 -2.08 5.96 11.19
C ASP A 45 -3.04 4.81 11.48
N TYR A 46 -2.82 3.69 10.80
CA TYR A 46 -3.58 2.46 11.01
C TYR A 46 -2.67 1.50 11.74
N ARG A 47 -3.02 1.17 12.98
CA ARG A 47 -2.17 0.36 13.86
C ARG A 47 -2.74 -1.04 14.04
N GLY A 48 -1.91 -2.05 13.73
CA GLY A 48 -2.26 -3.44 13.82
C GLY A 48 -2.80 -4.00 12.52
N ARG A 49 -2.59 -5.30 12.33
CA ARG A 49 -2.97 -6.00 11.10
C ARG A 49 -4.44 -5.80 10.76
N GLN A 50 -5.33 -5.92 11.74
CA GLN A 50 -6.76 -5.84 11.48
C GLN A 50 -7.17 -4.45 10.98
N ALA A 51 -6.65 -3.38 11.60
CA ALA A 51 -6.95 -2.02 11.17
C ALA A 51 -6.45 -1.75 9.74
N ILE A 52 -5.29 -2.30 9.40
CA ILE A 52 -4.73 -2.16 8.04
C ILE A 52 -5.60 -2.89 7.02
N LEU A 53 -6.02 -4.12 7.33
CA LEU A 53 -6.89 -4.89 6.45
C LEU A 53 -8.24 -4.21 6.26
N ASP A 54 -8.81 -3.63 7.33
CA ASP A 54 -10.05 -2.87 7.25
C ASP A 54 -9.90 -1.61 6.39
N TYR A 55 -8.72 -0.96 6.45
CA TYR A 55 -8.41 0.16 5.57
C TYR A 55 -8.40 -0.30 4.10
N PHE A 56 -7.78 -1.43 3.78
CA PHE A 56 -7.79 -1.98 2.42
C PHE A 56 -9.21 -2.29 1.96
N ASP A 57 -10.05 -2.85 2.85
CA ASP A 57 -11.45 -3.13 2.54
C ASP A 57 -12.20 -1.83 2.20
N THR A 58 -11.96 -0.76 2.96
CA THR A 58 -12.56 0.55 2.71
C THR A 58 -12.15 1.09 1.35
N VAL A 59 -10.85 1.05 1.04
CA VAL A 59 -10.33 1.52 -0.26
C VAL A 59 -10.97 0.72 -1.39
N GLY A 60 -11.04 -0.60 -1.26
CA GLY A 60 -11.65 -1.45 -2.28
C GLY A 60 -13.12 -1.13 -2.51
N ARG A 61 -13.86 -0.95 -1.42
CA ARG A 61 -15.30 -0.65 -1.50
C ARG A 61 -15.55 0.71 -2.14
N GLU A 62 -14.78 1.73 -1.76
CA GLU A 62 -15.01 3.10 -2.25
C GLU A 62 -14.53 3.31 -3.68
N THR A 63 -13.61 2.48 -4.17
CA THR A 63 -13.13 2.56 -5.56
C THR A 63 -13.77 1.51 -6.47
N GLY A 64 -14.67 0.68 -5.95
CA GLY A 64 -15.23 -0.44 -6.71
C GLY A 64 -14.14 -1.41 -7.17
N ASN A 65 -13.10 -1.56 -6.36
CA ASN A 65 -11.91 -2.38 -6.65
C ASN A 65 -11.15 -1.93 -7.90
N SER A 66 -11.26 -0.64 -8.26
CA SER A 66 -10.58 -0.08 -9.43
C SER A 66 -9.15 0.37 -9.13
N LEU A 67 -8.76 0.48 -7.84
CA LEU A 67 -7.42 0.95 -7.50
C LEU A 67 -6.38 -0.08 -7.92
N LYS A 68 -5.45 0.35 -8.77
CA LYS A 68 -4.37 -0.48 -9.28
C LYS A 68 -3.03 0.08 -8.84
N LEU A 69 -2.17 -0.81 -8.35
CA LEU A 69 -0.80 -0.52 -7.95
C LEU A 69 0.13 -1.20 -8.95
N GLU A 70 0.61 -0.46 -9.93
CA GLU A 70 1.49 -1.01 -10.97
C GLU A 70 2.95 -0.78 -10.57
N PRO A 71 3.71 -1.84 -10.25
CA PRO A 71 5.10 -1.66 -9.86
C PRO A 71 5.96 -1.20 -11.04
N LEU A 72 6.70 -0.11 -10.83
CA LEU A 72 7.69 0.41 -11.78
C LEU A 72 9.07 -0.10 -11.39
N GLU A 73 9.38 -0.12 -10.09
CA GLU A 73 10.63 -0.65 -9.55
C GLU A 73 10.44 -1.09 -8.11
N LEU A 74 11.02 -2.23 -7.74
CA LEU A 74 11.01 -2.74 -6.36
C LEU A 74 12.45 -2.91 -5.91
N LEU A 75 12.78 -2.36 -4.74
CA LEU A 75 14.10 -2.41 -4.12
C LEU A 75 13.96 -2.87 -2.68
N ALA A 76 14.90 -3.67 -2.21
CA ALA A 76 14.89 -4.06 -0.81
C ALA A 76 16.25 -4.55 -0.32
N ASN A 77 16.44 -4.45 0.98
CA ASN A 77 17.50 -5.12 1.72
C ASN A 77 16.86 -5.90 2.88
N ASP A 78 17.65 -6.36 3.84
CA ASP A 78 17.15 -7.17 4.97
C ASP A 78 16.10 -6.45 5.82
N ARG A 79 16.14 -5.13 5.87
CA ARG A 79 15.31 -4.35 6.79
C ARG A 79 14.31 -3.42 6.11
N ARG A 80 14.62 -2.93 4.92
CA ARG A 80 13.83 -1.89 4.27
C ARG A 80 13.56 -2.22 2.82
N GLY A 81 12.42 -1.73 2.35
CA GLY A 81 12.07 -1.82 0.95
C GLY A 81 11.50 -0.52 0.44
N ALA A 82 11.54 -0.37 -0.87
CA ALA A 82 10.90 0.73 -1.57
C ALA A 82 10.20 0.19 -2.80
N ALA A 83 9.00 0.70 -3.05
CA ALA A 83 8.23 0.37 -4.24
C ALA A 83 7.90 1.69 -4.94
N PHE A 84 8.32 1.81 -6.20
CA PHE A 84 7.90 2.90 -7.07
C PHE A 84 6.73 2.39 -7.90
N LEU A 85 5.58 3.04 -7.77
CA LEU A 85 4.32 2.54 -8.33
C LEU A 85 3.62 3.62 -9.12
N ARG A 86 2.97 3.21 -10.20
CA ARG A 86 1.90 4.01 -10.78
C ARG A 86 0.60 3.56 -10.11
N VAL A 87 -0.14 4.50 -9.58
CA VAL A 87 -1.40 4.22 -8.88
C VAL A 87 -2.54 4.87 -9.65
N THR A 88 -3.49 4.06 -10.08
CA THR A 88 -4.67 4.51 -10.81
C THR A 88 -5.93 3.99 -10.12
N GLY A 89 -7.02 4.75 -10.26
CA GLY A 89 -8.29 4.32 -9.69
C GLY A 89 -9.42 5.28 -10.02
N GLU A 90 -10.63 4.87 -9.66
CA GLU A 90 -11.84 5.63 -9.93
C GLU A 90 -12.78 5.59 -8.74
N ARG A 91 -13.47 6.71 -8.54
CA ARG A 91 -14.64 6.85 -7.66
C ARG A 91 -15.69 7.63 -8.47
N PRO A 92 -16.96 7.62 -8.06
CA PRO A 92 -17.99 8.40 -8.79
C PRO A 92 -17.56 9.85 -8.99
N GLY A 93 -17.39 10.26 -10.27
CA GLY A 93 -16.99 11.60 -10.64
C GLY A 93 -15.53 11.96 -10.40
N ARG A 94 -14.68 11.01 -10.05
CA ARG A 94 -13.26 11.24 -9.74
C ARG A 94 -12.38 10.16 -10.32
N THR A 95 -11.18 10.56 -10.76
CA THR A 95 -10.15 9.63 -11.23
C THR A 95 -8.84 9.95 -10.55
N LEU A 96 -7.98 8.93 -10.42
CA LEU A 96 -6.63 9.07 -9.87
C LEU A 96 -5.63 8.46 -10.83
N ASP A 97 -4.54 9.16 -11.07
CA ASP A 97 -3.38 8.65 -11.83
C ASP A 97 -2.15 9.40 -11.32
N VAL A 98 -1.42 8.75 -10.42
CA VAL A 98 -0.24 9.35 -9.78
C VAL A 98 0.89 8.34 -9.71
N THR A 99 2.12 8.84 -9.56
CA THR A 99 3.27 8.02 -9.23
C THR A 99 3.54 8.15 -7.73
N MET A 100 3.82 7.03 -7.08
CA MET A 100 4.10 7.00 -5.65
C MET A 100 5.40 6.29 -5.37
N ALA A 101 6.07 6.72 -4.31
CA ALA A 101 7.16 5.98 -3.68
C ALA A 101 6.66 5.48 -2.33
N GLU A 102 6.65 4.18 -2.15
CA GLU A 102 6.23 3.56 -0.91
C GLU A 102 7.43 2.96 -0.19
N ALA A 103 7.56 3.25 1.09
CA ALA A 103 8.66 2.78 1.92
C ALA A 103 8.13 1.75 2.93
N PHE A 104 8.91 0.68 3.13
CA PHE A 104 8.56 -0.44 4.00
C PHE A 104 9.67 -0.73 4.98
N VAL A 105 9.31 -1.18 6.19
CA VAL A 105 10.24 -1.78 7.14
C VAL A 105 9.82 -3.23 7.34
N PHE A 106 10.80 -4.15 7.23
CA PHE A 106 10.59 -5.59 7.42
C PHE A 106 11.12 -6.03 8.77
N GLY A 107 10.43 -6.96 9.40
CA GLY A 107 10.94 -7.66 10.58
C GLY A 107 11.93 -8.77 10.21
N ALA A 108 12.54 -9.37 11.22
CA ALA A 108 13.50 -10.46 11.03
C ALA A 108 12.89 -11.67 10.31
N ASP A 109 11.59 -11.87 10.46
CA ASP A 109 10.82 -12.95 9.80
C ASP A 109 10.35 -12.59 8.40
N GLY A 110 10.64 -11.37 7.92
CA GLY A 110 10.22 -10.89 6.61
C GLY A 110 8.82 -10.31 6.56
N ALA A 111 8.10 -10.25 7.68
CA ALA A 111 6.80 -9.59 7.72
C ALA A 111 6.97 -8.07 7.63
N ILE A 112 6.02 -7.40 6.98
CA ILE A 112 6.02 -5.94 6.86
C ILE A 112 5.58 -5.37 8.21
N GLN A 113 6.42 -4.53 8.80
CA GLN A 113 6.17 -3.91 10.11
C GLN A 113 5.71 -2.48 10.02
N GLU A 114 6.15 -1.74 8.99
CA GLU A 114 5.79 -0.35 8.87
C GLU A 114 5.80 0.08 7.42
N PHE A 115 4.96 1.07 7.10
CA PHE A 115 4.74 1.54 5.74
C PHE A 115 4.48 3.04 5.71
N TRP A 116 5.07 3.70 4.72
CA TRP A 116 4.78 5.10 4.37
C TRP A 116 4.57 5.19 2.86
N ALA A 117 3.70 6.11 2.44
CA ALA A 117 3.50 6.40 1.02
C ALA A 117 3.76 7.88 0.75
N HIS A 118 4.50 8.15 -0.34
CA HIS A 118 4.81 9.51 -0.77
C HIS A 118 4.43 9.65 -2.25
N ALA A 119 3.46 10.52 -2.53
CA ALA A 119 3.01 10.75 -3.91
C ALA A 119 3.75 11.93 -4.52
N THR A 120 3.93 11.89 -5.83
CA THR A 120 4.46 13.03 -6.59
C THR A 120 3.47 14.21 -6.55
N ASP A 121 2.17 13.92 -6.39
CA ASP A 121 1.12 14.93 -6.24
C ASP A 121 0.16 14.52 -5.13
N GLN A 122 0.48 14.88 -3.90
CA GLN A 122 -0.37 14.59 -2.75
C GLN A 122 -1.73 15.27 -2.86
N GLY A 123 -1.77 16.47 -3.45
CA GLY A 123 -3.04 17.19 -3.66
C GLY A 123 -4.02 16.41 -4.54
N ALA A 124 -3.52 15.69 -5.55
CA ALA A 124 -4.37 14.84 -6.38
C ALA A 124 -5.00 13.72 -5.55
N ILE A 125 -4.25 13.12 -4.63
CA ILE A 125 -4.76 12.08 -3.75
C ILE A 125 -5.81 12.65 -2.80
N ASP A 126 -5.52 13.81 -2.19
CA ASP A 126 -6.45 14.47 -1.27
C ASP A 126 -7.77 14.79 -1.96
N ARG A 127 -7.74 15.28 -3.20
CA ARG A 127 -8.94 15.57 -3.99
C ARG A 127 -9.70 14.29 -4.35
N PHE A 128 -8.99 13.22 -4.67
CA PHE A 128 -9.60 11.95 -5.02
C PHE A 128 -10.46 11.39 -3.87
N TRP A 129 -10.01 11.58 -2.63
CA TRP A 129 -10.70 11.08 -1.44
C TRP A 129 -11.66 12.08 -0.79
N GLU A 130 -11.85 13.24 -1.38
CA GLU A 130 -12.84 14.22 -0.87
C GLU A 130 -14.25 13.69 -0.76
#